data_a1094378dd33877622e481c3b1619b9e
#
_entry.id   a1094378dd33877622e481c3b1619b9e
#
_cell.length_a   1.000
_cell.length_b   1.000
_cell.length_c   1.000
_cell.angle_alpha   90.00
_cell.angle_beta   90.00
_cell.angle_gamma   90.00
#
_symmetry.space_group_name_H-M   'P 1'
#
loop_
_entity.id
_entity.type
_entity.pdbx_description
1 polymer ?
#
loop_
_entity_poly.entity_id
_entity_poly.type
_entity_poly.pdbx_seq_one_letter_code
_entity_poly.pdbx_strand_id
1 'polypeptide(L)'
;MASRTKVEIDGDTFLVNGQPTYRGRWYRGCRVEGLLLNSRMVQGIFDDENPETVGRWAYPDTGRWDPDRNTDEFVAAMPEWRQHGLAAFTINLQGGSPEGYSRSQPWINSAIAADGSLKPAYMRRLKRILDRAAELGMVVLLGLYYFGQDERVRD
;
A
#
# COMPACT_ATOMS: atom_id res chain seq x y z
N MET A 1 15.16 1.03 -17.78
CA MET A 1 14.00 0.13 -17.61
C MET A 1 13.87 -0.13 -16.12
N ALA A 2 12.70 0.13 -15.53
CA ALA A 2 12.50 -0.20 -14.14
C ALA A 2 12.65 -1.73 -13.96
N SER A 3 13.43 -2.15 -12.97
CA SER A 3 13.57 -3.56 -12.60
C SER A 3 12.19 -4.08 -12.21
N ARG A 4 11.74 -5.15 -12.86
CA ARG A 4 10.46 -5.77 -12.51
C ARG A 4 10.71 -6.77 -11.37
N THR A 5 10.09 -6.55 -10.22
CA THR A 5 10.07 -7.53 -9.15
C THR A 5 9.19 -8.70 -9.58
N LYS A 6 9.78 -9.89 -9.71
CA LYS A 6 9.07 -11.12 -10.02
C LYS A 6 8.85 -11.90 -8.72
N VAL A 7 7.61 -12.25 -8.43
CA VAL A 7 7.23 -13.06 -7.27
C VAL A 7 6.83 -14.45 -7.76
N GLU A 8 7.36 -15.47 -7.12
CA GLU A 8 7.07 -16.88 -7.42
C GLU A 8 6.83 -17.63 -6.09
N ILE A 9 6.14 -18.74 -6.18
CA ILE A 9 5.92 -19.66 -5.07
C ILE A 9 6.43 -21.04 -5.50
N ASP A 10 7.33 -21.61 -4.69
CA ASP A 10 7.85 -22.97 -4.87
C ASP A 10 7.58 -23.75 -3.58
N GLY A 11 6.59 -24.65 -3.65
CA GLY A 11 6.08 -25.33 -2.47
C GLY A 11 5.50 -24.36 -1.45
N ASP A 12 6.16 -24.24 -0.31
CA ASP A 12 5.84 -23.33 0.80
C ASP A 12 6.74 -22.07 0.86
N THR A 13 7.54 -21.87 -0.18
CA THR A 13 8.60 -20.84 -0.21
C THR A 13 8.25 -19.73 -1.20
N PHE A 14 8.25 -18.49 -0.75
CA PHE A 14 8.20 -17.32 -1.62
C PHE A 14 9.59 -17.01 -2.18
N LEU A 15 9.64 -16.83 -3.51
CA LEU A 15 10.82 -16.37 -4.23
C LEU A 15 10.59 -14.95 -4.75
N VAL A 16 11.58 -14.09 -4.59
CA VAL A 16 11.62 -12.76 -5.22
C VAL A 16 12.81 -12.73 -6.15
N ASN A 17 12.54 -12.52 -7.44
CA ASN A 17 13.55 -12.55 -8.50
C ASN A 17 14.37 -13.86 -8.50
N GLY A 18 13.69 -15.00 -8.30
CA GLY A 18 14.28 -16.34 -8.30
C GLY A 18 15.08 -16.68 -7.04
N GLN A 19 15.08 -15.85 -6.01
CA GLN A 19 15.75 -16.12 -4.73
C GLN A 19 14.74 -16.25 -3.60
N PRO A 20 14.91 -17.23 -2.69
CA PRO A 20 14.09 -17.32 -1.50
C PRO A 20 14.16 -16.02 -0.69
N THR A 21 13.01 -15.55 -0.23
CA THR A 21 12.97 -14.45 0.73
C THR A 21 13.72 -14.84 2.00
N TYR A 22 14.39 -13.91 2.64
CA TYR A 22 15.14 -14.12 3.89
C TYR A 22 16.10 -15.33 3.85
N ARG A 23 16.76 -15.55 2.75
CA ARG A 23 17.67 -16.71 2.52
C ARG A 23 18.63 -16.93 3.70
N GLY A 24 18.67 -18.14 4.25
CA GLY A 24 19.49 -18.54 5.37
C GLY A 24 19.09 -17.94 6.72
N ARG A 25 17.95 -17.27 6.83
CA ARG A 25 17.55 -16.62 8.08
C ARG A 25 16.73 -17.53 8.99
N TRP A 26 17.06 -17.44 10.28
CA TRP A 26 16.36 -18.08 11.37
C TRP A 26 16.04 -17.04 12.45
N TYR A 27 14.91 -17.20 13.11
CA TYR A 27 14.53 -16.38 14.25
C TYR A 27 13.99 -17.26 15.38
N ARG A 28 14.65 -17.21 16.56
CA ARG A 28 14.28 -18.01 17.76
C ARG A 28 14.05 -19.49 17.45
N GLY A 29 14.94 -20.11 16.67
CA GLY A 29 14.85 -21.51 16.28
C GLY A 29 13.86 -21.86 15.18
N CYS A 30 13.14 -20.86 14.64
CA CYS A 30 12.22 -21.02 13.51
C CYS A 30 12.87 -20.53 12.21
N ARG A 31 12.73 -21.30 11.15
CA ARG A 31 13.15 -20.89 9.81
C ARG A 31 12.22 -19.78 9.30
N VAL A 32 12.79 -18.63 8.93
CA VAL A 32 12.06 -17.52 8.32
C VAL A 32 12.34 -17.38 6.82
N GLU A 33 13.31 -18.13 6.32
CA GLU A 33 13.53 -18.25 4.87
C GLU A 33 12.26 -18.75 4.16
N GLY A 34 11.93 -18.13 3.05
CA GLY A 34 10.76 -18.48 2.28
C GLY A 34 9.46 -17.77 2.70
N LEU A 35 9.42 -17.13 3.88
CA LEU A 35 8.24 -16.37 4.31
C LEU A 35 8.16 -15.03 3.56
N LEU A 36 6.96 -14.52 3.34
CA LEU A 36 6.74 -13.17 2.84
C LEU A 36 6.20 -12.28 3.97
N LEU A 37 7.10 -11.91 4.89
CA LEU A 37 6.74 -10.99 5.97
C LEU A 37 6.35 -9.63 5.37
N ASN A 38 5.18 -9.15 5.74
CA ASN A 38 4.65 -7.91 5.19
C ASN A 38 4.05 -7.03 6.29
N SER A 39 3.92 -5.74 5.99
CA SER A 39 3.25 -4.76 6.84
C SER A 39 2.00 -4.24 6.14
N ARG A 40 0.97 -4.00 6.94
CA ARG A 40 -0.27 -3.40 6.46
C ARG A 40 -0.10 -1.88 6.41
N MET A 41 0.16 -1.34 5.23
CA MET A 41 0.43 0.08 4.98
C MET A 41 -0.59 0.66 3.99
N VAL A 42 -1.87 0.40 4.25
CA VAL A 42 -2.98 0.61 3.30
C VAL A 42 -3.21 2.05 2.88
N GLN A 43 -2.62 3.03 3.59
CA GLN A 43 -2.88 4.45 3.40
C GLN A 43 -1.87 5.18 2.49
N GLY A 44 -0.96 4.47 1.83
CA GLY A 44 0.07 5.10 0.99
C GLY A 44 -0.47 5.95 -0.17
N ILE A 45 -1.68 5.65 -0.65
CA ILE A 45 -2.37 6.45 -1.69
C ILE A 45 -3.64 7.12 -1.19
N PHE A 46 -3.80 7.19 0.15
CA PHE A 46 -4.99 7.75 0.80
C PHE A 46 -5.33 9.14 0.29
N ASP A 47 -6.61 9.38 0.15
CA ASP A 47 -7.20 10.69 -0.07
C ASP A 47 -8.56 10.74 0.62
N ASP A 48 -9.06 11.94 0.89
CA ASP A 48 -10.43 12.13 1.33
C ASP A 48 -11.08 13.17 0.43
N GLU A 49 -11.98 12.70 -0.42
CA GLU A 49 -12.73 13.57 -1.35
C GLU A 49 -13.98 14.17 -0.70
N ASN A 50 -14.24 13.91 0.59
CA ASN A 50 -15.34 14.52 1.31
C ASN A 50 -14.90 15.87 1.92
N PRO A 51 -15.47 17.01 1.45
CA PRO A 51 -15.11 18.33 1.95
C PRO A 51 -15.41 18.54 3.44
N GLU A 52 -16.33 17.75 4.02
CA GLU A 52 -16.67 17.84 5.45
C GLU A 52 -15.66 17.15 6.36
N THR A 53 -14.88 16.20 5.82
CA THR A 53 -13.94 15.40 6.61
C THR A 53 -12.48 15.58 6.21
N VAL A 54 -12.17 16.05 5.01
CA VAL A 54 -10.79 16.22 4.51
C VAL A 54 -9.90 17.06 5.42
N GLY A 55 -10.46 18.05 6.11
CA GLY A 55 -9.75 18.88 7.07
C GLY A 55 -9.18 18.14 8.27
N ARG A 56 -9.69 16.94 8.58
CA ARG A 56 -9.20 16.07 9.68
C ARG A 56 -7.79 15.52 9.44
N TRP A 57 -7.39 15.45 8.18
CA TRP A 57 -6.12 14.91 7.74
C TRP A 57 -5.06 16.00 7.47
N ALA A 58 -5.41 17.26 7.77
CA ALA A 58 -4.54 18.40 7.49
C ALA A 58 -3.17 18.25 8.16
N TYR A 59 -2.13 18.54 7.40
CA TYR A 59 -0.76 18.65 7.92
C TYR A 59 -0.64 19.82 8.85
N PRO A 60 -0.01 19.66 10.04
CA PRO A 60 0.08 20.74 11.05
C PRO A 60 0.81 22.00 10.56
N ASP A 61 1.76 21.83 9.64
CA ASP A 61 2.60 22.93 9.12
C ASP A 61 1.88 23.75 8.03
N THR A 62 0.94 23.15 7.27
CA THR A 62 0.24 23.82 6.18
C THR A 62 -1.23 24.12 6.48
N GLY A 63 -1.80 23.42 7.47
CA GLY A 63 -3.23 23.45 7.77
C GLY A 63 -4.11 22.82 6.67
N ARG A 64 -3.52 22.04 5.75
CA ARG A 64 -4.22 21.43 4.63
C ARG A 64 -3.81 19.98 4.44
N TRP A 65 -4.75 19.14 3.99
CA TRP A 65 -4.45 17.81 3.52
C TRP A 65 -3.78 17.88 2.14
N ASP A 66 -2.74 17.07 1.96
CA ASP A 66 -2.03 16.92 0.69
C ASP A 66 -1.76 15.43 0.43
N PRO A 67 -2.57 14.77 -0.43
CA PRO A 67 -2.44 13.36 -0.71
C PRO A 67 -1.17 13.02 -1.53
N ASP A 68 -0.64 13.96 -2.29
CA ASP A 68 0.61 13.75 -3.02
C ASP A 68 1.80 13.79 -2.07
N ARG A 69 1.83 14.72 -1.12
CA ARG A 69 2.82 14.75 -0.03
C ARG A 69 2.79 13.47 0.80
N ASN A 70 1.59 12.98 1.17
CA ASN A 70 1.46 11.71 1.89
C ASN A 70 2.14 10.55 1.13
N THR A 71 1.94 10.48 -0.17
CA THR A 71 2.58 9.46 -1.01
C THR A 71 4.10 9.69 -1.13
N ASP A 72 4.56 10.94 -1.22
CA ASP A 72 6.00 11.25 -1.29
C ASP A 72 6.72 10.88 0.00
N GLU A 73 6.14 11.16 1.16
CA GLU A 73 6.66 10.75 2.47
C GLU A 73 6.70 9.22 2.60
N PHE A 74 5.65 8.52 2.13
CA PHE A 74 5.61 7.06 2.06
C PHE A 74 6.77 6.52 1.21
N VAL A 75 6.94 7.03 -0.01
CA VAL A 75 8.00 6.60 -0.94
C VAL A 75 9.39 6.89 -0.38
N ALA A 76 9.57 8.02 0.29
CA ALA A 76 10.83 8.40 0.93
C ALA A 76 11.22 7.46 2.08
N ALA A 77 10.26 6.92 2.82
CA ALA A 77 10.51 6.01 3.94
C ALA A 77 10.79 4.55 3.50
N MET A 78 10.39 4.15 2.30
CA MET A 78 10.52 2.76 1.82
C MET A 78 11.96 2.19 1.89
N PRO A 79 13.04 2.93 1.57
CA PRO A 79 14.41 2.41 1.71
C PRO A 79 14.75 1.99 3.13
N GLU A 80 14.34 2.77 4.12
CA GLU A 80 14.55 2.47 5.53
C GLU A 80 13.80 1.18 5.93
N TRP A 81 12.54 1.04 5.54
CA TRP A 81 11.78 -0.19 5.79
C TRP A 81 12.45 -1.41 5.16
N ARG A 82 12.92 -1.26 3.93
CA ARG A 82 13.65 -2.34 3.24
C ARG A 82 14.95 -2.71 3.95
N GLN A 83 15.69 -1.73 4.45
CA GLN A 83 16.91 -1.93 5.22
C GLN A 83 16.64 -2.71 6.52
N HIS A 84 15.50 -2.46 7.17
CA HIS A 84 15.05 -3.21 8.35
C HIS A 84 14.44 -4.58 8.03
N GLY A 85 14.47 -5.01 6.77
CA GLY A 85 14.08 -6.36 6.34
C GLY A 85 12.63 -6.49 5.89
N LEU A 86 11.86 -5.40 5.77
CA LEU A 86 10.51 -5.48 5.23
C LEU A 86 10.58 -5.85 3.74
N ALA A 87 10.03 -7.02 3.40
CA ALA A 87 10.03 -7.53 2.02
C ALA A 87 8.76 -7.19 1.25
N ALA A 88 7.64 -6.95 1.95
CA ALA A 88 6.35 -6.69 1.34
C ALA A 88 5.50 -5.75 2.18
N PHE A 89 4.52 -5.12 1.54
CA PHE A 89 3.51 -4.31 2.23
C PHE A 89 2.19 -4.29 1.45
N THR A 90 1.10 -3.99 2.16
CA THR A 90 -0.23 -3.91 1.56
C THR A 90 -0.62 -2.47 1.26
N ILE A 91 -1.11 -2.21 0.05
CA ILE A 91 -1.77 -0.97 -0.36
C ILE A 91 -3.20 -1.29 -0.79
N ASN A 92 -4.18 -0.47 -0.41
CA ASN A 92 -5.55 -0.64 -0.84
C ASN A 92 -5.98 0.41 -1.86
N LEU A 93 -6.74 -0.01 -2.88
CA LEU A 93 -7.43 0.90 -3.82
C LEU A 93 -8.66 1.53 -3.17
N GLN A 94 -9.34 0.77 -2.32
CA GLN A 94 -10.32 1.29 -1.37
C GLN A 94 -9.79 1.03 0.02
N GLY A 95 -10.01 1.93 0.95
CA GLY A 95 -9.44 1.70 2.26
C GLY A 95 -10.24 2.32 3.36
N GLY A 96 -9.96 1.82 4.56
CA GLY A 96 -10.30 2.48 5.79
C GLY A 96 -9.57 3.81 5.92
N SER A 97 -9.68 4.39 7.06
CA SER A 97 -8.95 5.61 7.42
C SER A 97 -7.90 5.31 8.47
N PRO A 98 -7.07 6.28 8.82
CA PRO A 98 -6.23 6.22 10.00
C PRO A 98 -7.02 6.00 11.31
N GLU A 99 -8.31 6.32 11.33
CA GLU A 99 -9.19 6.15 12.50
C GLU A 99 -9.81 4.75 12.61
N GLY A 100 -9.42 3.80 11.75
CA GLY A 100 -9.84 2.41 11.84
C GLY A 100 -10.88 1.94 10.83
N TYR A 101 -11.59 0.89 11.18
CA TYR A 101 -12.51 0.19 10.29
C TYR A 101 -13.95 0.55 10.61
N SER A 102 -14.65 1.15 9.67
CA SER A 102 -16.08 1.39 9.79
C SER A 102 -16.77 1.31 8.44
N ARG A 103 -17.88 0.57 8.39
CA ARG A 103 -18.76 0.55 7.23
C ARG A 103 -19.36 1.94 6.95
N SER A 104 -19.62 2.70 7.98
CA SER A 104 -20.24 4.03 7.92
C SER A 104 -19.23 5.18 7.91
N GLN A 105 -18.04 4.98 7.40
CA GLN A 105 -17.02 6.02 7.30
C GLN A 105 -17.51 7.18 6.44
N PRO A 106 -17.45 8.44 6.95
CA PRO A 106 -17.89 9.60 6.18
C PRO A 106 -16.89 10.01 5.10
N TRP A 107 -15.61 9.70 5.27
CA TRP A 107 -14.56 10.01 4.28
C TRP A 107 -14.70 9.22 3.01
N ILE A 108 -14.29 9.81 1.90
CA ILE A 108 -14.35 9.22 0.57
C ILE A 108 -12.93 8.87 0.13
N ASN A 109 -12.49 7.68 0.48
CA ASN A 109 -11.19 7.13 0.12
C ASN A 109 -11.37 5.91 -0.79
N SER A 110 -11.53 6.16 -2.09
CA SER A 110 -11.65 5.11 -3.10
C SER A 110 -10.95 5.52 -4.38
N ALA A 111 -10.00 4.71 -4.82
CA ALA A 111 -9.38 4.84 -6.13
C ALA A 111 -10.31 4.40 -7.28
N ILE A 112 -11.45 3.79 -6.93
CA ILE A 112 -12.46 3.31 -7.86
C ILE A 112 -13.66 4.26 -7.78
N ALA A 113 -14.07 4.81 -8.91
CA ALA A 113 -15.25 5.64 -9.02
C ALA A 113 -16.53 4.81 -9.00
N ALA A 114 -17.69 5.45 -8.87
CA ALA A 114 -18.98 4.77 -8.77
C ALA A 114 -19.32 3.94 -10.02
N ASP A 115 -18.80 4.30 -11.18
CA ASP A 115 -18.95 3.60 -12.45
C ASP A 115 -17.89 2.49 -12.68
N GLY A 116 -17.08 2.19 -11.66
CA GLY A 116 -16.02 1.19 -11.73
C GLY A 116 -14.72 1.69 -12.36
N SER A 117 -14.66 2.90 -12.88
CA SER A 117 -13.44 3.44 -13.47
C SER A 117 -12.38 3.77 -12.42
N LEU A 118 -11.11 3.66 -12.80
CA LEU A 118 -9.99 3.99 -11.92
C LEU A 118 -9.69 5.49 -11.95
N LYS A 119 -9.63 6.12 -10.79
CA LYS A 119 -9.35 7.55 -10.67
C LYS A 119 -7.88 7.86 -10.97
N PRO A 120 -7.58 8.71 -11.97
CA PRO A 120 -6.20 8.95 -12.41
C PRO A 120 -5.26 9.48 -11.31
N ALA A 121 -5.75 10.29 -10.38
CA ALA A 121 -4.94 10.84 -9.28
C ALA A 121 -4.41 9.73 -8.37
N TYR A 122 -5.27 8.79 -7.96
CA TYR A 122 -4.88 7.62 -7.18
C TYR A 122 -3.91 6.71 -7.93
N MET A 123 -4.13 6.51 -9.23
CA MET A 123 -3.26 5.67 -10.05
C MET A 123 -1.86 6.28 -10.24
N ARG A 124 -1.74 7.61 -10.32
CA ARG A 124 -0.43 8.28 -10.33
C ARG A 124 0.32 8.07 -9.01
N ARG A 125 -0.36 8.18 -7.87
CA ARG A 125 0.22 7.93 -6.55
C ARG A 125 0.64 6.47 -6.40
N LEU A 126 -0.23 5.54 -6.79
CA LEU A 126 0.09 4.11 -6.78
C LEU A 126 1.31 3.80 -7.64
N LYS A 127 1.39 4.37 -8.84
CA LYS A 127 2.53 4.16 -9.73
C LYS A 127 3.86 4.56 -9.09
N ARG A 128 3.92 5.69 -8.36
CA ARG A 128 5.15 6.12 -7.66
C ARG A 128 5.59 5.09 -6.62
N ILE A 129 4.65 4.53 -5.87
CA ILE A 129 4.94 3.46 -4.89
C ILE A 129 5.41 2.19 -5.59
N LEU A 130 4.74 1.77 -6.67
CA LEU A 130 5.11 0.56 -7.41
C LEU A 130 6.49 0.68 -8.07
N ASP A 131 6.80 1.84 -8.65
CA ASP A 131 8.12 2.10 -9.23
C ASP A 131 9.21 1.98 -8.15
N ARG A 132 8.99 2.61 -6.98
CA ARG A 132 9.95 2.55 -5.88
C ARG A 132 10.08 1.15 -5.28
N ALA A 133 8.96 0.43 -5.15
CA ALA A 133 8.99 -0.96 -4.69
C ALA A 133 9.80 -1.85 -5.64
N ALA A 134 9.64 -1.67 -6.95
CA ALA A 134 10.41 -2.41 -7.95
C ALA A 134 11.91 -2.13 -7.86
N GLU A 135 12.33 -0.87 -7.64
CA GLU A 135 13.74 -0.50 -7.43
C GLU A 135 14.34 -1.16 -6.19
N LEU A 136 13.56 -1.28 -5.13
CA LEU A 136 13.99 -1.84 -3.84
C LEU A 136 13.82 -3.36 -3.74
N GLY A 137 13.26 -4.02 -4.77
CA GLY A 137 12.94 -5.44 -4.72
C GLY A 137 11.90 -5.78 -3.64
N MET A 138 10.95 -4.88 -3.41
CA MET A 138 9.82 -5.08 -2.49
C MET A 138 8.58 -5.55 -3.24
N VAL A 139 7.74 -6.32 -2.55
CA VAL A 139 6.47 -6.83 -3.07
C VAL A 139 5.32 -5.97 -2.56
N VAL A 140 4.42 -5.58 -3.45
CA VAL A 140 3.19 -4.87 -3.09
C VAL A 140 2.01 -5.83 -3.19
N LEU A 141 1.29 -6.00 -2.07
CA LEU A 141 0.01 -6.71 -2.03
C LEU A 141 -1.10 -5.67 -2.22
N LEU A 142 -1.78 -5.74 -3.35
CA LEU A 142 -2.82 -4.78 -3.70
C LEU A 142 -4.19 -5.28 -3.26
N GLY A 143 -4.81 -4.58 -2.31
CA GLY A 143 -6.20 -4.76 -1.93
C GLY A 143 -7.10 -4.00 -2.90
N LEU A 144 -8.03 -4.68 -3.57
CA LEU A 144 -8.88 -4.05 -4.59
C LEU A 144 -10.11 -3.39 -3.96
N TYR A 145 -10.85 -4.14 -3.17
CA TYR A 145 -12.06 -3.69 -2.51
C TYR A 145 -11.93 -3.73 -0.99
N TYR A 146 -12.69 -2.88 -0.32
CA TYR A 146 -12.72 -2.82 1.13
C TYR A 146 -14.14 -2.88 1.65
N PHE A 147 -14.35 -3.66 2.70
CA PHE A 147 -15.65 -3.90 3.31
C PHE A 147 -16.41 -2.59 3.59
N GLY A 148 -17.60 -2.48 3.03
CA GLY A 148 -18.48 -1.33 3.16
C GLY A 148 -18.12 -0.13 2.24
N GLN A 149 -16.94 -0.14 1.59
CA GLN A 149 -16.56 0.83 0.57
C GLN A 149 -16.87 0.30 -0.86
N ASP A 150 -16.92 -1.00 -1.01
CA ASP A 150 -17.37 -1.70 -2.22
C ASP A 150 -18.80 -1.29 -2.62
N GLU A 151 -19.67 -1.03 -1.66
CA GLU A 151 -21.04 -0.53 -1.89
C GLU A 151 -21.09 0.84 -2.61
N ARG A 152 -19.98 1.56 -2.69
CA ARG A 152 -19.87 2.83 -3.43
C ARG A 152 -19.61 2.65 -4.93
N VAL A 153 -19.26 1.45 -5.34
CA VAL A 153 -19.17 1.08 -6.76
C VAL A 153 -20.52 0.54 -7.18
N ARG A 154 -21.12 1.13 -8.18
CA ARG A 154 -22.46 0.74 -8.68
C ARG A 154 -22.30 -0.33 -9.75
N ASP A 155 -23.28 -1.26 -9.76
CA ASP A 155 -23.44 -2.24 -10.85
C ASP A 155 -23.88 -1.55 -12.16
#